data_9c19a932316c44b3c25ce6ac2053dcde
#
_entry.id   9c19a932316c44b3c25ce6ac2053dcde
#
_cell.length_a   1.000
_cell.length_b   1.000
_cell.length_c   1.000
_cell.angle_alpha   90.00
_cell.angle_beta   90.00
_cell.angle_gamma   90.00
#
_symmetry.space_group_name_H-M   'P 1'
#
loop_
_entity.id
_entity.type
_entity.pdbx_description
1 polymer ?
#
loop_
_entity_poly.entity_id
_entity_poly.type
_entity_poly.pdbx_seq_one_letter_code
_entity_poly.pdbx_strand_id
1 'polypeptide(L)'
;DSSTSRGLGDVYKRQGVDAEGHLLAKEMTTYSNQGAYASHGHAIAANGLTASRLQYACPNIRGEAYTVYTNCPTAGAMRGYGIPQVCFATESFMDDIAYEIGMDPLEFRRKNLIHGYYEDAYLKPIAANTNGIFECLEKGAEYIHWDEKRKAYQNQTGDIRRGVGMALFSYKTGVWPISLAVSYTHLTLPTIC
;
A
#
# COMPACT_ATOMS: atom_id res chain seq x y z
N ASP A 1 -14.96 19.34 -5.27
CA ASP A 1 -14.37 18.75 -4.08
C ASP A 1 -15.06 17.43 -3.76
N SER A 2 -14.62 16.37 -4.40
CA SER A 2 -15.14 15.03 -4.17
C SER A 2 -14.60 14.47 -2.86
N SER A 3 -15.14 14.94 -1.79
CA SER A 3 -14.75 14.59 -0.42
C SER A 3 -15.11 13.17 0.04
N THR A 4 -15.35 12.27 -0.87
CA THR A 4 -15.73 10.88 -0.59
C THR A 4 -14.57 10.02 -0.06
N SER A 5 -13.35 10.52 -0.07
CA SER A 5 -12.15 9.85 0.46
C SER A 5 -11.77 10.28 1.89
N ARG A 6 -12.68 10.81 2.66
CA ARG A 6 -12.40 11.41 3.98
C ARG A 6 -12.12 10.40 5.11
N GLY A 7 -11.98 9.14 4.82
CA GLY A 7 -11.78 8.11 5.84
C GLY A 7 -10.40 8.10 6.51
N LEU A 8 -9.32 8.43 5.79
CA LEU A 8 -7.96 8.48 6.33
C LEU A 8 -7.39 9.89 6.19
N GLY A 9 -7.23 10.60 7.31
CA GLY A 9 -6.72 11.97 7.33
C GLY A 9 -5.22 12.06 7.17
N ASP A 10 -4.48 11.37 8.04
CA ASP A 10 -3.03 11.40 8.08
C ASP A 10 -2.41 10.02 8.30
N VAL A 11 -1.23 9.80 7.71
CA VAL A 11 -0.44 8.58 7.89
C VAL A 11 0.99 8.97 8.24
N TYR A 12 1.41 8.64 9.46
CA TYR A 12 2.78 8.83 9.92
C TYR A 12 3.55 7.53 9.83
N LYS A 13 4.77 7.58 9.31
CA LYS A 13 5.62 6.41 9.14
C LYS A 13 7.04 6.67 9.62
N ARG A 14 7.61 5.63 10.23
CA ARG A 14 9.05 5.52 10.50
C ARG A 14 9.52 4.15 10.04
N GLN A 15 10.69 4.11 9.43
CA GLN A 15 11.29 2.85 8.99
C GLN A 15 12.79 2.85 9.33
N GLY A 16 13.27 1.71 9.82
CA GLY A 16 14.68 1.42 9.97
C GLY A 16 15.14 0.55 8.81
N VAL A 17 16.26 0.91 8.21
CA VAL A 17 16.86 0.24 7.06
C VAL A 17 18.34 0.05 7.35
N ASP A 18 18.91 -1.09 6.99
CA ASP A 18 20.36 -1.30 7.09
C ASP A 18 21.12 -0.63 5.91
N ALA A 19 22.44 -0.67 5.97
CA ALA A 19 23.30 -0.09 4.93
C ALA A 19 23.14 -0.80 3.57
N GLU A 20 22.70 -2.02 3.57
CA GLU A 20 22.43 -2.83 2.38
C GLU A 20 21.03 -2.61 1.80
N GLY A 21 20.18 -1.85 2.50
CA GLY A 21 18.83 -1.50 2.06
C GLY A 21 17.74 -2.52 2.44
N HIS A 22 17.95 -3.35 3.47
CA HIS A 22 16.90 -4.22 3.99
C HIS A 22 16.08 -3.50 5.06
N LEU A 23 14.77 -3.69 5.04
CA LEU A 23 13.86 -3.20 6.06
C LEU A 23 14.05 -3.97 7.36
N LEU A 24 14.39 -3.29 8.44
CA LEU A 24 14.59 -3.86 9.78
C LEU A 24 13.39 -3.63 10.69
N ALA A 25 12.78 -2.49 10.60
CA ALA A 25 11.64 -2.11 11.41
C ALA A 25 10.73 -1.12 10.69
N LYS A 26 9.44 -1.16 10.97
CA LYS A 26 8.50 -0.12 10.54
C LYS A 26 7.47 0.19 11.61
N GLU A 27 7.20 1.46 11.75
CA GLU A 27 6.12 1.99 12.57
C GLU A 27 5.17 2.79 11.67
N MET A 28 3.87 2.61 11.87
CA MET A 28 2.86 3.36 11.16
C MET A 28 1.73 3.76 12.10
N THR A 29 1.41 5.04 12.11
CA THR A 29 0.24 5.57 12.83
C THR A 29 -0.70 6.24 11.82
N THR A 30 -1.96 5.86 11.83
CA THR A 30 -2.98 6.42 10.96
C THR A 30 -4.05 7.13 11.76
N TYR A 31 -4.44 8.32 11.31
CA TYR A 31 -5.58 9.06 11.83
C TYR A 31 -6.67 9.12 10.80
N SER A 32 -7.84 8.62 11.15
CA SER A 32 -9.02 8.58 10.27
C SER A 32 -10.07 9.55 10.77
N ASN A 33 -10.47 10.49 9.92
CA ASN A 33 -11.60 11.38 10.19
C ASN A 33 -12.90 10.65 9.87
N GLN A 34 -13.68 10.33 10.92
CA GLN A 34 -14.95 9.62 10.75
C GLN A 34 -16.13 10.56 10.47
N GLY A 35 -15.98 11.84 10.77
CA GLY A 35 -17.11 12.77 10.76
C GLY A 35 -17.94 12.69 12.04
N ALA A 36 -19.20 13.13 11.98
CA ALA A 36 -20.05 13.31 13.16
C ALA A 36 -20.65 12.00 13.71
N TYR A 37 -20.78 10.97 12.89
CA TYR A 37 -21.45 9.72 13.28
C TYR A 37 -20.60 8.49 12.97
N ALA A 38 -20.73 7.48 13.83
CA ALA A 38 -20.12 6.20 13.59
C ALA A 38 -20.72 5.51 12.35
N SER A 39 -19.82 5.09 11.44
CA SER A 39 -20.12 4.25 10.30
C SER A 39 -19.04 3.19 10.22
N HIS A 40 -18.30 3.13 9.12
CA HIS A 40 -17.23 2.16 8.88
C HIS A 40 -15.82 2.69 9.21
N GLY A 41 -15.67 3.90 9.76
CA GLY A 41 -14.39 4.58 9.91
C GLY A 41 -13.29 3.77 10.61
N HIS A 42 -13.62 3.12 11.72
CA HIS A 42 -12.68 2.27 12.46
C HIS A 42 -12.19 1.06 11.65
N ALA A 43 -13.09 0.42 10.91
CA ALA A 43 -12.74 -0.72 10.08
C ALA A 43 -11.90 -0.31 8.86
N ILE A 44 -12.15 0.88 8.31
CA ILE A 44 -11.37 1.46 7.20
C ILE A 44 -9.92 1.71 7.65
N ALA A 45 -9.73 2.34 8.80
CA ALA A 45 -8.41 2.61 9.35
C ALA A 45 -7.63 1.33 9.65
N ALA A 46 -8.29 0.34 10.28
CA ALA A 46 -7.70 -0.97 10.57
C ALA A 46 -7.34 -1.75 9.30
N ASN A 47 -8.18 -1.69 8.28
CA ASN A 47 -7.93 -2.36 7.00
C ASN A 47 -6.72 -1.75 6.28
N GLY A 48 -6.61 -0.43 6.24
CA GLY A 48 -5.46 0.27 5.70
C GLY A 48 -4.16 -0.15 6.40
N LEU A 49 -4.17 -0.16 7.73
CA LEU A 49 -3.03 -0.61 8.53
C LEU A 49 -2.62 -2.05 8.22
N THR A 50 -3.60 -2.95 8.08
CA THR A 50 -3.35 -4.35 7.72
C THR A 50 -2.68 -4.45 6.33
N ALA A 51 -3.13 -3.67 5.36
CA ALA A 51 -2.59 -3.70 4.00
C ALA A 51 -1.09 -3.37 3.95
N SER A 52 -0.61 -2.50 4.85
CA SER A 52 0.81 -2.12 4.90
C SER A 52 1.77 -3.29 5.15
N ARG A 53 1.26 -4.45 5.60
CA ARG A 53 2.05 -5.64 5.92
C ARG A 53 2.17 -6.64 4.76
N LEU A 54 1.37 -6.46 3.71
CA LEU A 54 1.17 -7.49 2.68
C LEU A 54 2.19 -7.49 1.56
N GLN A 55 3.06 -6.48 1.48
CA GLN A 55 3.96 -6.30 0.34
C GLN A 55 5.41 -6.55 0.69
N TYR A 56 5.87 -5.94 1.78
CA TYR A 56 7.29 -5.88 2.12
C TYR A 56 7.57 -6.64 3.41
N ALA A 57 8.56 -7.53 3.32
CA ALA A 57 9.07 -8.25 4.48
C ALA A 57 9.67 -7.26 5.49
N CYS A 58 9.26 -7.36 6.74
CA CYS A 58 9.82 -6.55 7.81
C CYS A 58 9.67 -7.30 9.13
N PRO A 59 10.78 -7.61 9.82
CA PRO A 59 10.74 -8.42 11.02
C PRO A 59 10.09 -7.73 12.22
N ASN A 60 10.15 -6.39 12.27
CA ASN A 60 9.62 -5.61 13.38
C ASN A 60 8.58 -4.62 12.88
N ILE A 61 7.34 -4.79 13.31
CA ILE A 61 6.22 -3.95 12.87
C ILE A 61 5.44 -3.44 14.08
N ARG A 62 5.24 -2.13 14.12
CA ARG A 62 4.27 -1.49 15.01
C ARG A 62 3.26 -0.71 14.20
N GLY A 63 1.98 -0.86 14.52
CA GLY A 63 0.91 -0.13 13.82
C GLY A 63 -0.18 0.31 14.78
N GLU A 64 -0.62 1.56 14.63
CA GLU A 64 -1.71 2.15 15.38
C GLU A 64 -2.67 2.84 14.42
N ALA A 65 -3.97 2.65 14.66
CA ALA A 65 -5.01 3.27 13.85
C ALA A 65 -6.02 3.97 14.78
N TYR A 66 -6.12 5.29 14.64
CA TYR A 66 -7.02 6.13 15.39
C TYR A 66 -8.17 6.60 14.50
N THR A 67 -9.39 6.46 15.00
CA THR A 67 -10.58 6.97 14.34
C THR A 67 -11.16 8.10 15.18
N VAL A 68 -11.30 9.28 14.59
CA VAL A 68 -11.63 10.51 15.31
C VAL A 68 -12.98 11.05 14.83
N TYR A 69 -13.85 11.37 15.77
CA TYR A 69 -15.08 12.11 15.48
C TYR A 69 -14.78 13.59 15.22
N THR A 70 -15.46 14.15 14.26
CA THR A 70 -15.33 15.57 13.90
C THR A 70 -16.68 16.16 13.47
N ASN A 71 -16.72 17.47 13.26
CA ASN A 71 -17.92 18.18 12.74
C ASN A 71 -18.12 18.02 11.23
N CYS A 72 -17.30 17.18 10.59
CA CYS A 72 -17.43 16.92 9.15
C CYS A 72 -18.57 15.96 8.85
N PRO A 73 -19.05 15.90 7.60
CA PRO A 73 -19.94 14.84 7.15
C PRO A 73 -19.37 13.46 7.45
N THR A 74 -20.24 12.51 7.76
CA THR A 74 -19.85 11.13 8.10
C THR A 74 -19.05 10.49 6.98
N ALA A 75 -17.87 9.98 7.30
CA ALA A 75 -17.08 9.19 6.40
C ALA A 75 -17.62 7.76 6.31
N GLY A 76 -17.50 7.15 5.14
CA GLY A 76 -17.99 5.81 4.88
C GLY A 76 -17.04 5.00 4.00
N ALA A 77 -17.50 3.79 3.68
CA ALA A 77 -16.77 2.90 2.81
C ALA A 77 -16.64 3.48 1.39
N MET A 78 -15.42 3.60 0.91
CA MET A 78 -15.09 3.95 -0.46
C MET A 78 -14.25 2.83 -1.07
N ARG A 79 -14.33 2.66 -2.39
CA ARG A 79 -13.58 1.63 -3.11
C ARG A 79 -12.10 1.60 -2.72
N GLY A 80 -11.62 0.44 -2.27
CA GLY A 80 -10.30 0.26 -1.69
C GLY A 80 -10.25 0.30 -0.17
N TYR A 81 -11.25 0.84 0.51
CA TYR A 81 -11.51 0.73 1.95
C TYR A 81 -10.29 1.05 2.83
N GLY A 82 -9.65 2.22 2.58
CA GLY A 82 -8.46 2.71 3.28
C GLY A 82 -7.12 2.26 2.70
N ILE A 83 -7.10 1.26 1.84
CA ILE A 83 -5.86 0.76 1.22
C ILE A 83 -5.21 1.78 0.28
N PRO A 84 -5.93 2.51 -0.58
CA PRO A 84 -5.28 3.47 -1.49
C PRO A 84 -4.46 4.53 -0.76
N GLN A 85 -4.96 5.06 0.34
CA GLN A 85 -4.27 6.09 1.13
C GLN A 85 -2.99 5.55 1.76
N VAL A 86 -3.08 4.35 2.35
CA VAL A 86 -1.91 3.69 2.97
C VAL A 86 -0.91 3.22 1.91
N CYS A 87 -1.38 2.74 0.76
CA CYS A 87 -0.50 2.40 -0.36
C CYS A 87 0.25 3.63 -0.87
N PHE A 88 -0.43 4.74 -1.10
CA PHE A 88 0.22 5.98 -1.52
C PHE A 88 1.32 6.38 -0.53
N ALA A 89 1.00 6.45 0.77
CA ALA A 89 1.98 6.79 1.79
C ALA A 89 3.13 5.77 1.88
N THR A 90 2.83 4.49 1.67
CA THR A 90 3.86 3.44 1.72
C THR A 90 4.81 3.55 0.54
N GLU A 91 4.27 3.63 -0.66
CA GLU A 91 5.07 3.62 -1.89
C GLU A 91 5.89 4.89 -2.07
N SER A 92 5.32 6.07 -1.72
CA SER A 92 6.09 7.32 -1.68
C SER A 92 7.25 7.23 -0.70
N PHE A 93 7.02 6.68 0.48
CA PHE A 93 8.06 6.56 1.50
C PHE A 93 9.13 5.53 1.12
N MET A 94 8.79 4.48 0.36
CA MET A 94 9.77 3.55 -0.21
C MET A 94 10.70 4.25 -1.21
N ASP A 95 10.16 5.16 -2.02
CA ASP A 95 10.97 5.96 -2.94
C ASP A 95 11.89 6.92 -2.17
N ASP A 96 11.39 7.61 -1.16
CA ASP A 96 12.17 8.51 -0.32
C ASP A 96 13.35 7.79 0.33
N ILE A 97 13.12 6.61 0.92
CA ILE A 97 14.19 5.82 1.52
C ILE A 97 15.21 5.38 0.47
N ALA A 98 14.76 4.90 -0.68
CA ALA A 98 15.65 4.49 -1.75
C ALA A 98 16.56 5.64 -2.19
N TYR A 99 16.02 6.84 -2.32
CA TYR A 99 16.80 8.04 -2.64
C TYR A 99 17.79 8.41 -1.53
N GLU A 100 17.38 8.36 -0.28
CA GLU A 100 18.25 8.70 0.86
C GLU A 100 19.45 7.77 0.98
N ILE A 101 19.27 6.47 0.69
CA ILE A 101 20.39 5.50 0.71
C ILE A 101 21.11 5.38 -0.64
N GLY A 102 20.73 6.17 -1.65
CA GLY A 102 21.34 6.16 -2.97
C GLY A 102 21.08 4.90 -3.80
N MET A 103 19.96 4.21 -3.54
CA MET A 103 19.56 2.99 -4.23
C MET A 103 18.47 3.28 -5.27
N ASP A 104 18.45 2.53 -6.38
CA ASP A 104 17.34 2.62 -7.32
C ASP A 104 16.03 2.13 -6.67
N PRO A 105 14.91 2.84 -6.80
CA PRO A 105 13.63 2.46 -6.20
C PRO A 105 13.12 1.06 -6.60
N LEU A 106 13.45 0.59 -7.80
CA LEU A 106 13.13 -0.77 -8.24
C LEU A 106 13.96 -1.80 -7.48
N GLU A 107 15.27 -1.57 -7.35
CA GLU A 107 16.18 -2.45 -6.60
C GLU A 107 15.81 -2.51 -5.12
N PHE A 108 15.45 -1.37 -4.52
CA PHE A 108 14.99 -1.34 -3.15
C PHE A 108 13.73 -2.18 -2.93
N ARG A 109 12.78 -2.12 -3.89
CA ARG A 109 11.57 -2.97 -3.86
C ARG A 109 11.90 -4.44 -4.04
N ARG A 110 12.74 -4.80 -5.03
CA ARG A 110 13.19 -6.18 -5.26
C ARG A 110 13.74 -6.82 -4.00
N LYS A 111 14.56 -6.06 -3.29
CA LYS A 111 15.23 -6.53 -2.07
C LYS A 111 14.27 -6.78 -0.92
N ASN A 112 13.21 -6.01 -0.81
CA ASN A 112 12.32 -6.01 0.35
C ASN A 112 10.96 -6.67 0.12
N LEU A 113 10.59 -6.99 -1.13
CA LEU A 113 9.35 -7.69 -1.40
C LEU A 113 9.32 -9.07 -0.76
N ILE A 114 8.12 -9.46 -0.32
CA ILE A 114 7.88 -10.81 0.20
C ILE A 114 7.99 -11.83 -0.92
N HIS A 115 8.87 -12.80 -0.76
CA HIS A 115 9.06 -13.93 -1.67
C HIS A 115 8.51 -15.22 -1.05
N GLY A 116 7.71 -15.94 -1.81
CA GLY A 116 7.22 -17.24 -1.38
C GLY A 116 6.37 -17.16 -0.11
N TYR A 117 6.55 -18.15 0.77
CA TYR A 117 5.90 -18.15 2.08
C TYR A 117 6.61 -17.18 3.02
N TYR A 118 5.84 -16.33 3.67
CA TYR A 118 6.31 -15.39 4.66
C TYR A 118 5.34 -15.33 5.84
N GLU A 119 5.86 -15.32 7.05
CA GLU A 119 5.11 -15.08 8.26
C GLU A 119 5.48 -13.73 8.83
N ASP A 120 4.50 -12.85 8.96
CA ASP A 120 4.75 -11.49 9.45
C ASP A 120 4.97 -11.46 10.97
N ALA A 121 5.35 -10.30 11.51
CA ALA A 121 5.61 -10.10 12.93
C ALA A 121 4.37 -10.37 13.85
N TYR A 122 3.19 -10.53 13.27
CA TYR A 122 1.96 -10.92 13.97
C TYR A 122 1.59 -12.40 13.75
N LEU A 123 2.54 -13.20 13.29
CA LEU A 123 2.37 -14.62 12.98
C LEU A 123 1.21 -14.88 12.00
N LYS A 124 1.07 -13.98 11.01
CA LYS A 124 0.08 -14.12 9.94
C LYS A 124 0.74 -14.59 8.66
N PRO A 125 0.39 -15.79 8.18
CA PRO A 125 1.01 -16.34 6.99
C PRO A 125 0.55 -15.63 5.72
N ILE A 126 1.50 -15.44 4.82
CA ILE A 126 1.28 -15.06 3.42
C ILE A 126 1.72 -16.25 2.58
N ALA A 127 0.75 -16.91 1.95
CA ALA A 127 1.03 -18.13 1.21
C ALA A 127 1.75 -17.85 -0.12
N ALA A 128 2.71 -18.69 -0.46
CA ALA A 128 3.52 -18.54 -1.66
C ALA A 128 2.68 -18.55 -2.97
N ASN A 129 1.64 -19.35 -3.01
CA ASN A 129 0.77 -19.48 -4.19
C ASN A 129 -0.17 -18.28 -4.44
N THR A 130 -0.25 -17.35 -3.48
CA THR A 130 -1.05 -16.13 -3.61
C THR A 130 -0.19 -14.86 -3.72
N ASN A 131 1.13 -15.01 -3.79
CA ASN A 131 2.09 -13.91 -3.79
C ASN A 131 2.80 -13.77 -5.14
N GLY A 132 2.09 -13.22 -6.13
CA GLY A 132 2.64 -12.92 -7.47
C GLY A 132 3.21 -11.51 -7.62
N ILE A 133 3.36 -10.75 -6.53
CA ILE A 133 3.74 -9.32 -6.59
C ILE A 133 5.13 -9.12 -7.18
N PHE A 134 6.07 -10.03 -6.92
CA PHE A 134 7.42 -9.97 -7.48
C PHE A 134 7.40 -10.11 -9.01
N GLU A 135 6.63 -11.05 -9.53
CA GLU A 135 6.46 -11.22 -10.98
C GLU A 135 5.80 -9.99 -11.61
N CYS A 136 4.83 -9.38 -10.93
CA CYS A 136 4.23 -8.11 -11.36
C CYS A 136 5.25 -6.98 -11.42
N LEU A 137 6.15 -6.89 -10.44
CA LEU A 137 7.24 -5.91 -10.41
C LEU A 137 8.15 -6.07 -11.62
N GLU A 138 8.64 -7.28 -11.88
CA GLU A 138 9.58 -7.56 -12.98
C GLU A 138 8.95 -7.29 -14.35
N LYS A 139 7.75 -7.83 -14.61
CA LYS A 139 7.03 -7.60 -15.85
C LYS A 139 6.66 -6.12 -16.03
N GLY A 140 6.30 -5.43 -14.95
CA GLY A 140 6.03 -4.00 -14.98
C GLY A 140 7.27 -3.19 -15.35
N ALA A 141 8.41 -3.50 -14.76
CA ALA A 141 9.69 -2.84 -15.05
C ALA A 141 10.12 -3.05 -16.52
N GLU A 142 10.02 -4.27 -17.01
CA GLU A 142 10.28 -4.61 -18.41
C GLU A 142 9.34 -3.84 -19.36
N TYR A 143 8.04 -3.89 -19.09
CA TYR A 143 7.02 -3.27 -19.93
C TYR A 143 7.19 -1.75 -20.09
N ILE A 144 7.55 -1.07 -19.02
CA ILE A 144 7.78 0.39 -19.05
C ILE A 144 9.20 0.77 -19.49
N HIS A 145 10.07 -0.18 -19.76
CA HIS A 145 11.49 0.04 -20.06
C HIS A 145 12.18 0.86 -18.95
N TRP A 146 12.10 0.37 -17.72
CA TRP A 146 12.56 1.09 -16.52
C TRP A 146 13.98 1.62 -16.63
N ASP A 147 14.95 0.73 -16.88
CA ASP A 147 16.38 1.08 -16.90
C ASP A 147 16.73 2.12 -17.96
N GLU A 148 16.16 1.99 -19.15
CA GLU A 148 16.38 2.93 -20.27
C GLU A 148 15.83 4.31 -19.91
N LYS A 149 14.60 4.37 -19.40
CA LYS A 149 13.96 5.65 -19.04
C LYS A 149 14.61 6.29 -17.83
N ARG A 150 15.02 5.52 -16.82
CA ARG A 150 15.75 6.06 -15.68
C ARG A 150 17.04 6.74 -16.11
N LYS A 151 17.81 6.12 -17.01
CA LYS A 151 19.01 6.73 -17.58
C LYS A 151 18.71 7.95 -18.43
N ALA A 152 17.71 7.86 -19.32
CA ALA A 152 17.36 8.94 -20.24
C ALA A 152 16.84 10.20 -19.52
N TYR A 153 16.22 10.01 -18.35
CA TYR A 153 15.56 11.12 -17.63
C TYR A 153 16.38 11.70 -16.49
N GLN A 154 17.65 11.31 -16.29
CA GLN A 154 18.48 11.78 -15.18
C GLN A 154 18.85 13.28 -15.29
N ASN A 155 19.36 13.72 -16.42
CA ASN A 155 19.94 15.05 -16.57
C ASN A 155 19.18 15.92 -17.58
N GLN A 156 17.89 16.07 -17.36
CA GLN A 156 17.05 16.85 -18.26
C GLN A 156 17.23 18.35 -18.06
N THR A 157 17.28 19.07 -19.18
CA THR A 157 17.27 20.53 -19.24
C THR A 157 16.03 21.01 -19.98
N GLY A 158 15.61 22.28 -19.76
CA GLY A 158 14.41 22.85 -20.37
C GLY A 158 13.18 22.82 -19.47
N ASP A 159 12.05 23.29 -19.97
CA ASP A 159 10.81 23.46 -19.20
C ASP A 159 10.01 22.17 -19.04
N ILE A 160 10.18 21.23 -19.96
CA ILE A 160 9.47 19.95 -19.92
C ILE A 160 10.35 18.92 -19.23
N ARG A 161 9.83 18.29 -18.18
CA ARG A 161 10.47 17.20 -17.46
C ARG A 161 9.67 15.90 -17.67
N ARG A 162 10.39 14.81 -17.78
CA ARG A 162 9.81 13.47 -17.88
C ARG A 162 10.31 12.62 -16.74
N GLY A 163 9.46 11.74 -16.23
CA GLY A 163 9.80 10.83 -15.15
C GLY A 163 9.26 9.44 -15.42
N VAL A 164 9.83 8.48 -14.75
CA VAL A 164 9.29 7.12 -14.63
C VAL A 164 9.21 6.80 -13.15
N GLY A 165 8.08 6.27 -12.74
CA GLY A 165 7.80 5.88 -11.37
C GLY A 165 7.09 4.53 -11.32
N MET A 166 7.15 3.90 -10.17
CA MET A 166 6.51 2.62 -9.91
C MET A 166 5.90 2.62 -8.51
N ALA A 167 4.76 2.00 -8.39
CA ALA A 167 4.12 1.72 -7.11
C ALA A 167 3.48 0.34 -7.16
N LEU A 168 3.48 -0.35 -6.03
CA LEU A 168 2.90 -1.67 -5.86
C LEU A 168 1.78 -1.62 -4.85
N PHE A 169 0.81 -2.50 -5.00
CA PHE A 169 -0.21 -2.70 -3.97
C PHE A 169 -0.68 -4.14 -3.93
N SER A 170 -1.17 -4.53 -2.76
CA SER A 170 -1.84 -5.81 -2.55
C SER A 170 -3.22 -5.58 -1.94
N TYR A 171 -4.19 -6.36 -2.35
CA TYR A 171 -5.52 -6.32 -1.79
C TYR A 171 -5.99 -7.73 -1.43
N LYS A 172 -6.64 -7.85 -0.29
CA LYS A 172 -7.23 -9.12 0.14
C LYS A 172 -8.35 -9.53 -0.79
N THR A 173 -8.35 -10.79 -1.18
CA THR A 173 -9.48 -11.42 -1.85
C THR A 173 -10.25 -12.27 -0.84
N GLY A 174 -11.57 -12.20 -0.90
CA GLY A 174 -12.44 -12.86 0.04
C GLY A 174 -12.73 -12.05 1.30
N VAL A 175 -13.89 -12.27 1.86
CA VAL A 175 -14.40 -11.60 3.06
C VAL A 175 -14.89 -12.66 4.03
N TRP A 176 -15.03 -12.29 5.29
CA TRP A 176 -15.56 -13.19 6.32
C TRP A 176 -16.94 -13.77 5.95
N PRO A 177 -17.34 -14.90 6.53
CA PRO A 177 -18.58 -15.61 6.17
C PRO A 177 -19.87 -14.79 6.20
N ILE A 178 -19.89 -13.70 6.96
CA ILE A 178 -21.03 -12.77 7.00
C ILE A 178 -21.32 -12.06 5.68
N SER A 179 -20.40 -12.09 4.74
CA SER A 179 -20.52 -11.44 3.43
C SER A 179 -20.78 -12.45 2.30
N LEU A 180 -21.28 -13.61 2.59
CA LEU A 180 -21.71 -14.58 1.57
C LEU A 180 -22.67 -13.96 0.54
N ALA A 181 -23.54 -13.07 0.99
CA ALA A 181 -24.44 -12.32 0.10
C ALA A 181 -23.67 -11.44 -0.90
N VAL A 182 -22.58 -10.83 -0.45
CA VAL A 182 -21.69 -10.00 -1.33
C VAL A 182 -20.93 -10.88 -2.31
N SER A 183 -20.44 -12.02 -1.86
CA SER A 183 -19.78 -13.00 -2.74
C SER A 183 -20.73 -13.52 -3.82
N TYR A 184 -21.98 -13.76 -3.46
CA TYR A 184 -23.01 -14.16 -4.40
C TYR A 184 -23.29 -13.07 -5.44
N THR A 185 -23.39 -11.84 -5.04
CA THR A 185 -23.58 -10.69 -5.93
C THR A 185 -22.40 -10.53 -6.89
N HIS A 186 -21.19 -10.75 -6.42
CA HIS A 186 -20.00 -10.71 -7.27
C HIS A 186 -19.92 -11.84 -8.29
N LEU A 187 -20.46 -12.99 -7.98
CA LEU A 187 -20.55 -14.10 -8.94
C LEU A 187 -21.57 -13.85 -10.06
N THR A 188 -22.56 -13.02 -9.81
CA THR A 188 -23.58 -12.69 -10.82
C THR A 188 -23.19 -11.50 -11.69
N LEU A 189 -22.46 -10.54 -11.20
CA LEU A 189 -22.02 -9.37 -11.95
C LEU A 189 -21.12 -9.68 -13.16
N PRO A 190 -20.13 -10.56 -13.07
CA PRO A 190 -19.29 -10.92 -14.21
C PRO A 190 -20.01 -11.74 -15.29
N THR A 191 -21.14 -12.35 -14.97
CA THR A 191 -21.93 -13.12 -15.95
C THR A 191 -22.92 -12.28 -16.74
N ILE A 192 -23.07 -11.02 -16.37
CA ILE A 192 -23.96 -10.07 -17.03
C ILE A 192 -23.17 -9.13 -17.95
N CYS A 193 -21.87 -9.08 -17.84
CA CYS A 193 -20.94 -8.37 -18.72
C CYS A 193 -20.32 -9.31 -19.73
#